data_d89035566d63a099d3718f009dd56241
#
_entry.id   d89035566d63a099d3718f009dd56241
#
_cell.length_a   1.000
_cell.length_b   1.000
_cell.length_c   1.000
_cell.angle_alpha   90.00
_cell.angle_beta   90.00
_cell.angle_gamma   90.00
#
_symmetry.space_group_name_H-M   'P 1'
#
loop_
_entity.id
_entity.type
_entity.pdbx_description
1 polymer ?
#
loop_
_entity_poly.entity_id
_entity_poly.type
_entity_poly.pdbx_seq_one_letter_code
_entity_poly.pdbx_strand_id
1 'polypeptide(L)'
;MNYRFFELSKKALFGLCLAVASGGFFSCQDRYDLDDEGNYPSWLGSSVYDQLKNPNQDVLTGTFNNYLRLIDDLGYTETLQKTGSKTVFPANDEAFERFYQNNSWGVGKYEDLTEAMKKQLLYSSMLDNAILVEMLSNVSYDATSVTPGIAMKHTTGAN
;
A
#
# COMPACT_ATOMS: atom_id res chain seq x y z
N MET A 1 -35.22 -26.77 -60.42
CA MET A 1 -34.81 -27.73 -59.37
C MET A 1 -33.65 -27.14 -58.58
N ASN A 2 -33.82 -26.92 -57.22
CA ASN A 2 -32.77 -26.66 -56.24
C ASN A 2 -32.31 -25.24 -55.91
N TYR A 3 -33.16 -24.22 -55.93
CA TYR A 3 -32.83 -22.95 -55.23
C TYR A 3 -33.20 -22.98 -53.71
N ARG A 4 -34.05 -23.88 -53.28
CA ARG A 4 -34.46 -24.00 -51.87
C ARG A 4 -33.37 -24.61 -50.94
N PHE A 5 -32.50 -25.43 -51.47
CA PHE A 5 -31.46 -26.08 -50.70
C PHE A 5 -30.30 -25.12 -50.36
N PHE A 6 -30.05 -24.13 -51.22
CA PHE A 6 -28.97 -23.15 -51.03
C PHE A 6 -29.33 -22.10 -50.01
N GLU A 7 -30.61 -21.75 -49.86
CA GLU A 7 -31.08 -20.80 -48.85
C GLU A 7 -31.09 -21.39 -47.42
N LEU A 8 -31.39 -22.68 -47.29
CA LEU A 8 -31.32 -23.36 -46.00
C LEU A 8 -29.88 -23.46 -45.46
N SER A 9 -28.91 -23.68 -46.32
CA SER A 9 -27.48 -23.77 -45.93
C SER A 9 -26.92 -22.43 -45.44
N LYS A 10 -27.33 -21.32 -46.04
CA LYS A 10 -26.91 -19.98 -45.63
C LYS A 10 -27.50 -19.59 -44.28
N LYS A 11 -28.77 -19.93 -44.02
CA LYS A 11 -29.41 -19.66 -42.71
C LYS A 11 -28.86 -20.54 -41.60
N ALA A 12 -28.49 -21.77 -41.88
CA ALA A 12 -27.84 -22.68 -40.95
C ALA A 12 -26.40 -22.23 -40.62
N LEU A 13 -25.69 -21.76 -41.65
CA LEU A 13 -24.30 -21.24 -41.48
C LEU A 13 -24.30 -19.94 -40.67
N PHE A 14 -25.28 -19.03 -40.88
CA PHE A 14 -25.42 -17.79 -40.13
C PHE A 14 -25.83 -18.04 -38.67
N GLY A 15 -26.71 -19.01 -38.43
CA GLY A 15 -27.07 -19.45 -37.08
C GLY A 15 -25.89 -20.06 -36.32
N LEU A 16 -25.05 -20.84 -37.00
CA LEU A 16 -23.84 -21.44 -36.40
C LEU A 16 -22.78 -20.39 -36.05
N CYS A 17 -22.58 -19.37 -36.90
CA CYS A 17 -21.68 -18.28 -36.60
C CYS A 17 -22.15 -17.42 -35.42
N LEU A 18 -23.44 -17.18 -35.25
CA LEU A 18 -23.97 -16.46 -34.10
C LEU A 18 -23.82 -17.24 -32.78
N ALA A 19 -23.94 -18.56 -32.82
CA ALA A 19 -23.78 -19.41 -31.63
C ALA A 19 -22.33 -19.48 -31.16
N VAL A 20 -21.34 -19.37 -32.04
CA VAL A 20 -19.92 -19.34 -31.70
C VAL A 20 -19.50 -17.97 -31.17
N ALA A 21 -20.15 -16.89 -31.63
CA ALA A 21 -19.84 -15.53 -31.15
C ALA A 21 -20.36 -15.23 -29.74
N SER A 22 -21.39 -15.98 -29.28
CA SER A 22 -21.92 -15.80 -27.92
C SER A 22 -21.25 -16.65 -26.85
N GLY A 23 -20.37 -17.59 -27.23
CA GLY A 23 -19.62 -18.47 -26.32
C GLY A 23 -18.25 -17.97 -25.89
N GLY A 24 -17.80 -16.82 -26.43
CA GLY A 24 -16.40 -16.36 -26.28
C GLY A 24 -16.11 -15.30 -25.20
N PHE A 25 -17.07 -14.91 -24.40
CA PHE A 25 -16.87 -13.91 -23.34
C PHE A 25 -16.95 -14.50 -21.92
N PHE A 26 -16.49 -15.74 -21.74
CA PHE A 26 -15.94 -16.11 -20.43
C PHE A 26 -14.52 -15.59 -20.40
N SER A 27 -14.38 -14.26 -20.31
CA SER A 27 -13.22 -13.65 -19.72
C SER A 27 -13.04 -14.32 -18.35
N CYS A 28 -11.91 -14.96 -18.13
CA CYS A 28 -11.48 -15.35 -16.81
C CYS A 28 -11.58 -14.10 -15.93
N GLN A 29 -12.67 -13.99 -15.23
CA GLN A 29 -12.78 -13.13 -14.09
C GLN A 29 -12.00 -13.86 -13.03
N ASP A 30 -10.65 -13.73 -13.10
CA ASP A 30 -9.82 -13.97 -11.92
C ASP A 30 -10.30 -12.94 -10.90
N ARG A 31 -11.35 -13.33 -10.18
CA ARG A 31 -11.64 -12.77 -8.87
C ARG A 31 -10.46 -13.17 -8.00
N TYR A 32 -9.39 -12.40 -8.07
CA TYR A 32 -8.55 -12.21 -6.92
C TYR A 32 -9.43 -11.46 -5.92
N ASP A 33 -10.24 -12.20 -5.16
CA ASP A 33 -10.87 -11.72 -3.94
C ASP A 33 -9.75 -11.50 -2.89
N LEU A 34 -8.82 -10.59 -3.22
CA LEU A 34 -7.85 -10.07 -2.27
C LEU A 34 -8.50 -9.08 -1.30
N ASP A 35 -9.75 -8.72 -1.56
CA ASP A 35 -10.56 -7.81 -0.74
C ASP A 35 -11.49 -8.55 0.25
N ASP A 36 -11.41 -9.87 0.34
CA ASP A 36 -12.14 -10.61 1.36
C ASP A 36 -11.45 -10.37 2.70
N GLU A 37 -12.03 -9.50 3.53
CA GLU A 37 -11.52 -9.06 4.84
C GLU A 37 -11.22 -10.22 5.83
N GLY A 38 -11.46 -11.45 5.44
CA GLY A 38 -11.20 -12.66 6.21
C GLY A 38 -10.03 -13.53 5.74
N ASN A 39 -9.41 -13.23 4.60
CA ASN A 39 -8.51 -14.17 3.90
C ASN A 39 -7.06 -13.70 3.82
N TYR A 40 -6.64 -12.80 4.71
CA TYR A 40 -5.22 -12.44 4.81
C TYR A 40 -4.44 -13.65 5.34
N PRO A 41 -3.39 -14.09 4.64
CA PRO A 41 -2.53 -15.15 5.15
C PRO A 41 -2.02 -14.78 6.54
N SER A 42 -2.14 -15.66 7.51
CA SER A 42 -1.76 -15.42 8.91
C SER A 42 -0.28 -15.05 9.10
N TRP A 43 0.56 -15.31 8.08
CA TRP A 43 1.97 -14.94 8.07
C TRP A 43 2.22 -13.47 7.71
N LEU A 44 1.22 -12.75 7.15
CA LEU A 44 1.37 -11.36 6.76
C LEU A 44 1.35 -10.39 7.95
N GLY A 45 0.92 -10.86 9.13
CA GLY A 45 0.84 -10.06 10.35
C GLY A 45 -0.31 -9.05 10.35
N SER A 46 -0.32 -8.21 11.35
CA SER A 46 -1.29 -7.10 11.48
C SER A 46 -0.92 -5.96 10.55
N SER A 47 -1.95 -5.19 10.13
CA SER A 47 -1.75 -3.99 9.32
C SER A 47 -0.85 -2.96 10.04
N VAL A 48 -0.25 -2.04 9.27
CA VAL A 48 0.54 -0.95 9.85
C VAL A 48 -0.29 -0.13 10.83
N TYR A 49 -1.54 0.17 10.48
CA TYR A 49 -2.44 0.93 11.35
C TYR A 49 -2.73 0.22 12.67
N ASP A 50 -2.97 -1.09 12.65
CA ASP A 50 -3.23 -1.88 13.86
C ASP A 50 -1.98 -2.02 14.74
N GLN A 51 -0.80 -2.16 14.13
CA GLN A 51 0.46 -2.19 14.85
C GLN A 51 0.76 -0.86 15.55
N LEU A 52 0.39 0.27 14.95
CA LEU A 52 0.54 1.59 15.57
C LEU A 52 -0.47 1.83 16.70
N LYS A 53 -1.68 1.26 16.60
CA LYS A 53 -2.69 1.31 17.68
C LYS A 53 -2.30 0.48 18.89
N ASN A 54 -1.70 -0.68 18.65
CA ASN A 54 -1.30 -1.63 19.69
C ASN A 54 0.16 -2.04 19.46
N PRO A 55 1.11 -1.13 19.69
CA PRO A 55 2.50 -1.37 19.36
C PRO A 55 3.10 -2.49 20.22
N ASN A 56 3.77 -3.42 19.56
CA ASN A 56 4.64 -4.37 20.24
C ASN A 56 5.88 -3.59 20.71
N GLN A 57 6.03 -3.36 22.01
CA GLN A 57 7.09 -2.56 22.61
C GLN A 57 8.50 -3.13 22.41
N ASP A 58 8.62 -4.39 22.03
CA ASP A 58 9.90 -5.00 21.66
C ASP A 58 10.41 -4.51 20.29
N VAL A 59 9.50 -4.01 19.44
CA VAL A 59 9.77 -3.57 18.07
C VAL A 59 9.50 -2.08 17.89
N LEU A 60 8.37 -1.58 18.42
CA LEU A 60 7.90 -0.21 18.26
C LEU A 60 7.81 0.45 19.65
N THR A 61 8.83 1.23 20.00
CA THR A 61 8.92 1.86 21.32
C THR A 61 8.03 3.11 21.42
N GLY A 62 7.23 3.18 22.47
CA GLY A 62 6.38 4.34 22.80
C GLY A 62 4.96 4.24 22.24
N THR A 63 4.29 5.38 22.18
CA THR A 63 2.95 5.55 21.65
C THR A 63 2.94 6.39 20.38
N PHE A 64 1.91 6.25 19.56
CA PHE A 64 1.85 6.85 18.23
C PHE A 64 0.55 7.65 18.00
N ASN A 65 0.02 8.28 19.05
CA ASN A 65 -1.27 8.99 18.99
C ASN A 65 -1.25 10.13 17.95
N ASN A 66 -0.19 10.94 17.94
CA ASN A 66 -0.05 12.02 16.97
C ASN A 66 0.08 11.50 15.54
N TYR A 67 0.80 10.40 15.34
CA TYR A 67 0.96 9.80 14.02
C TYR A 67 -0.32 9.14 13.51
N LEU A 68 -1.06 8.44 14.37
CA LEU A 68 -2.39 7.89 14.05
C LEU A 68 -3.35 9.03 13.67
N ARG A 69 -3.31 10.13 14.41
CA ARG A 69 -4.13 11.31 14.10
C ARG A 69 -3.78 11.91 12.73
N LEU A 70 -2.50 11.91 12.31
CA LEU A 70 -2.11 12.30 10.94
C LEU A 70 -2.73 11.38 9.89
N ILE A 71 -2.69 10.07 10.12
CA ILE A 71 -3.27 9.06 9.23
C ILE A 71 -4.77 9.30 9.06
N ASP A 72 -5.48 9.50 10.18
CA ASP A 72 -6.93 9.69 10.20
C ASP A 72 -7.34 11.02 9.56
N ASP A 73 -6.68 12.12 9.94
CA ASP A 73 -6.96 13.47 9.41
C ASP A 73 -6.74 13.57 7.89
N LEU A 74 -5.82 12.79 7.35
CA LEU A 74 -5.51 12.76 5.91
C LEU A 74 -6.23 11.64 5.14
N GLY A 75 -7.07 10.85 5.81
CA GLY A 75 -7.86 9.79 5.18
C GLY A 75 -7.04 8.58 4.71
N TYR A 76 -5.90 8.31 5.34
CA TYR A 76 -5.02 7.18 4.99
C TYR A 76 -5.29 5.91 5.78
N THR A 77 -6.27 5.92 6.67
CA THR A 77 -6.63 4.79 7.55
C THR A 77 -6.89 3.52 6.75
N GLU A 78 -7.77 3.57 5.76
CA GLU A 78 -8.09 2.41 4.91
C GLU A 78 -6.87 1.88 4.15
N THR A 79 -6.02 2.78 3.65
CA THR A 79 -4.80 2.40 2.91
C THR A 79 -3.81 1.66 3.81
N LEU A 80 -3.64 2.10 5.06
CA LEU A 80 -2.68 1.51 6.00
C LEU A 80 -3.27 0.36 6.83
N GLN A 81 -4.58 0.11 6.73
CA GLN A 81 -5.22 -1.11 7.19
C GLN A 81 -5.01 -2.27 6.20
N LYS A 82 -4.74 -1.97 4.92
CA LYS A 82 -4.36 -2.99 3.93
C LYS A 82 -2.88 -3.33 4.10
N THR A 83 -2.58 -4.62 4.15
CA THR A 83 -1.21 -5.11 4.37
C THR A 83 -0.39 -5.12 3.09
N GLY A 84 0.92 -4.88 3.20
CA GLY A 84 1.90 -5.24 2.16
C GLY A 84 2.18 -4.21 1.08
N SER A 85 1.63 -2.98 1.14
CA SER A 85 1.81 -2.00 0.06
C SER A 85 2.84 -0.90 0.34
N LYS A 86 3.17 -0.63 1.60
CA LYS A 86 4.01 0.52 1.98
C LYS A 86 4.99 0.18 3.10
N THR A 87 6.13 0.87 3.09
CA THR A 87 7.03 0.92 4.23
C THR A 87 6.83 2.25 4.94
N VAL A 88 6.61 2.20 6.26
CA VAL A 88 6.32 3.38 7.08
C VAL A 88 7.36 3.52 8.19
N PHE A 89 7.86 4.74 8.37
CA PHE A 89 8.78 5.13 9.46
C PHE A 89 8.03 6.06 10.42
N PRO A 90 7.24 5.52 11.35
CA PRO A 90 6.36 6.34 12.18
C PRO A 90 7.16 7.06 13.26
N ALA A 91 6.86 8.35 13.45
CA ALA A 91 7.34 9.10 14.60
C ALA A 91 6.45 8.78 15.82
N ASN A 92 7.04 8.44 16.96
CA ASN A 92 6.30 8.28 18.21
C ASN A 92 5.97 9.64 18.84
N ASP A 93 5.13 9.63 19.87
CA ASP A 93 4.65 10.87 20.51
C ASP A 93 5.81 11.69 21.13
N GLU A 94 6.86 11.03 21.64
CA GLU A 94 8.05 11.72 22.15
C GLU A 94 8.81 12.47 21.03
N ALA A 95 8.87 11.90 19.82
CA ALA A 95 9.46 12.57 18.67
C ALA A 95 8.63 13.79 18.24
N PHE A 96 7.30 13.72 18.33
CA PHE A 96 6.41 14.87 18.10
C PHE A 96 6.63 15.97 19.15
N GLU A 97 6.76 15.64 20.43
CA GLU A 97 7.05 16.61 21.47
C GLU A 97 8.36 17.34 21.22
N ARG A 98 9.43 16.61 20.85
CA ARG A 98 10.71 17.20 20.49
C ARG A 98 10.60 18.11 19.26
N PHE A 99 9.81 17.69 18.28
CA PHE A 99 9.53 18.51 17.09
C PHE A 99 8.81 19.80 17.46
N TYR A 100 7.78 19.78 18.31
CA TYR A 100 7.07 20.98 18.75
C TYR A 100 7.96 21.95 19.55
N GLN A 101 8.93 21.45 20.27
CA GLN A 101 9.87 22.29 21.01
C GLN A 101 10.91 22.99 20.10
N ASN A 102 11.28 22.37 18.99
CA ASN A 102 12.32 22.89 18.10
C ASN A 102 12.07 22.53 16.64
N ASN A 103 11.34 23.37 15.91
CA ASN A 103 11.10 23.22 14.49
C ASN A 103 11.16 24.56 13.77
N SER A 104 11.44 24.53 12.46
CA SER A 104 11.53 25.71 11.62
C SER A 104 10.14 26.26 11.18
N TRP A 105 9.08 25.55 11.47
CA TRP A 105 7.71 25.91 11.08
C TRP A 105 7.01 26.79 12.12
N GLY A 106 7.57 26.92 13.31
CA GLY A 106 7.01 27.70 14.40
C GLY A 106 5.74 27.09 15.01
N VAL A 107 5.52 25.80 14.86
CA VAL A 107 4.39 25.07 15.43
C VAL A 107 4.72 24.54 16.81
N GLY A 108 3.85 24.76 17.80
CA GLY A 108 4.06 24.32 19.18
C GLY A 108 3.21 23.12 19.58
N LYS A 109 2.23 22.73 18.77
CA LYS A 109 1.32 21.60 19.06
C LYS A 109 0.66 21.13 17.76
N TYR A 110 -0.02 19.99 17.84
CA TYR A 110 -0.67 19.36 16.68
C TYR A 110 -1.68 20.27 15.95
N GLU A 111 -2.44 21.05 16.70
CA GLU A 111 -3.49 21.93 16.17
C GLU A 111 -2.93 23.09 15.33
N ASP A 112 -1.66 23.42 15.49
CA ASP A 112 -0.98 24.47 14.73
C ASP A 112 -0.55 23.98 13.33
N LEU A 113 -0.59 22.64 13.10
CA LEU A 113 -0.22 22.05 11.82
C LEU A 113 -1.28 22.33 10.75
N THR A 114 -0.88 22.99 9.70
CA THR A 114 -1.70 23.10 8.49
C THR A 114 -1.82 21.76 7.76
N GLU A 115 -2.81 21.61 6.89
CA GLU A 115 -2.97 20.39 6.08
C GLU A 115 -1.72 20.09 5.24
N ALA A 116 -1.07 21.10 4.68
CA ALA A 116 0.18 20.93 3.92
C ALA A 116 1.33 20.40 4.79
N MET A 117 1.46 20.89 6.03
CA MET A 117 2.45 20.39 6.99
C MET A 117 2.16 18.94 7.41
N LYS A 118 0.89 18.63 7.66
CA LYS A 118 0.44 17.25 7.96
C LYS A 118 0.79 16.30 6.82
N LYS A 119 0.48 16.68 5.57
CA LYS A 119 0.86 15.92 4.38
C LYS A 119 2.37 15.74 4.27
N GLN A 120 3.14 16.78 4.50
CA GLN A 120 4.60 16.70 4.47
C GLN A 120 5.13 15.71 5.51
N LEU A 121 4.63 15.76 6.76
CA LEU A 121 5.04 14.83 7.81
C LEU A 121 4.68 13.39 7.48
N LEU A 122 3.45 13.12 7.04
CA LEU A 122 3.00 11.76 6.75
C LEU A 122 3.72 11.20 5.52
N TYR A 123 3.71 11.93 4.40
CA TYR A 123 4.23 11.40 3.13
C TYR A 123 5.75 11.26 3.11
N SER A 124 6.49 12.15 3.80
CA SER A 124 7.94 12.00 3.90
C SER A 124 8.38 10.78 4.73
N SER A 125 7.48 10.27 5.57
CA SER A 125 7.73 9.07 6.40
C SER A 125 7.26 7.76 5.76
N MET A 126 6.79 7.78 4.51
CA MET A 126 6.30 6.61 3.79
C MET A 126 7.04 6.40 2.48
N LEU A 127 7.31 5.13 2.16
CA LEU A 127 7.77 4.68 0.85
C LEU A 127 6.67 3.86 0.18
N ASP A 128 6.48 4.07 -1.12
CA ASP A 128 5.43 3.39 -1.91
C ASP A 128 5.71 1.92 -2.20
N ASN A 129 6.77 1.36 -1.64
CA ASN A 129 7.14 -0.05 -1.76
C ASN A 129 7.26 -0.70 -0.39
N ALA A 130 6.84 -1.95 -0.27
CA ALA A 130 7.17 -2.78 0.87
C ALA A 130 8.65 -3.19 0.80
N ILE A 131 9.45 -2.71 1.74
CA ILE A 131 10.89 -3.00 1.82
C ILE A 131 11.13 -3.87 3.06
N LEU A 132 11.80 -5.00 2.87
CA LEU A 132 12.21 -5.84 3.98
C LEU A 132 13.29 -5.13 4.82
N VAL A 133 13.24 -5.30 6.13
CA VAL A 133 14.19 -4.66 7.07
C VAL A 133 15.64 -5.04 6.73
N GLU A 134 15.86 -6.27 6.28
CA GLU A 134 17.17 -6.77 5.85
C GLU A 134 17.72 -5.98 4.65
N MET A 135 16.86 -5.44 3.81
CA MET A 135 17.27 -4.59 2.67
C MET A 135 17.64 -3.17 3.08
N LEU A 136 17.28 -2.76 4.30
CA LEU A 136 17.64 -1.45 4.86
C LEU A 136 18.99 -1.48 5.58
N SER A 137 19.71 -2.61 5.53
CA SER A 137 21.02 -2.74 6.13
C SER A 137 22.03 -1.78 5.46
N ASN A 138 22.81 -1.09 6.28
CA ASN A 138 23.90 -0.23 5.81
C ASN A 138 25.20 -1.00 5.55
N VAL A 139 25.18 -2.33 5.63
CA VAL A 139 26.33 -3.20 5.44
C VAL A 139 26.10 -4.05 4.21
N SER A 140 27.01 -3.98 3.24
CA SER A 140 26.98 -4.96 2.15
C SER A 140 27.39 -6.33 2.69
N TYR A 141 26.66 -7.36 2.29
CA TYR A 141 26.91 -8.75 2.69
C TYR A 141 28.18 -9.28 2.00
N ASP A 142 29.32 -8.85 2.47
CA ASP A 142 30.57 -9.56 2.24
C ASP A 142 31.09 -10.03 3.61
N ALA A 143 31.21 -11.34 3.82
CA ALA A 143 31.66 -11.93 5.07
C ALA A 143 33.13 -11.54 5.42
N THR A 144 33.83 -10.85 4.55
CA THR A 144 35.27 -10.50 4.69
C THR A 144 35.54 -9.01 4.85
N SER A 145 34.59 -8.12 4.54
CA SER A 145 34.77 -6.68 4.70
C SER A 145 33.45 -5.98 5.07
N VAL A 146 33.46 -5.19 6.12
CA VAL A 146 32.39 -4.29 6.49
C VAL A 146 32.50 -3.05 5.62
N THR A 147 31.87 -3.04 4.48
CA THR A 147 31.78 -1.84 3.62
C THR A 147 30.50 -1.07 3.97
N PRO A 148 30.55 0.26 4.12
CA PRO A 148 29.33 1.05 4.27
C PRO A 148 28.38 0.78 3.11
N GLY A 149 27.08 0.58 3.42
CA GLY A 149 26.05 0.39 2.40
C GLY A 149 25.94 1.58 1.47
N ILE A 150 25.41 1.35 0.28
CA ILE A 150 25.14 2.41 -0.70
C ILE A 150 23.84 3.09 -0.34
N ALA A 151 23.85 4.43 -0.23
CA ALA A 151 22.63 5.20 -0.07
C ALA A 151 21.75 5.04 -1.32
N MET A 152 20.57 4.47 -1.15
CA MET A 152 19.57 4.36 -2.22
C MET A 152 18.55 5.50 -2.10
N LYS A 153 18.24 6.13 -3.24
CA LYS A 153 17.21 7.14 -3.31
C LYS A 153 15.87 6.47 -3.61
N HIS A 154 14.92 6.61 -2.72
CA HIS A 154 13.54 6.15 -2.92
C HIS A 154 12.61 7.35 -3.05
N THR A 155 11.55 7.18 -3.85
CA THR A 155 10.46 8.14 -3.92
C THR A 155 9.59 8.00 -2.68
N THR A 156 9.38 9.09 -1.97
CA THR A 156 8.42 9.17 -0.86
C THR A 156 7.07 9.65 -1.38
N GLY A 157 6.00 9.50 -0.59
CA GLY A 157 4.69 10.03 -0.92
C GLY A 157 4.58 11.56 -0.92
N ALA A 158 5.69 12.28 -0.66
CA ALA A 158 5.74 13.74 -0.52
C ALA A 158 6.00 14.51 -1.84
N ASN A 159 5.93 13.84 -3.00
CA ASN A 159 6.08 14.51 -4.32
C ASN A 159 4.89 15.37 -4.69
#